data_091aef998c4b73ae7b4ec15f5545efde
#
_entry.id   091aef998c4b73ae7b4ec15f5545efde
#
_cell.length_a   1.000
_cell.length_b   1.000
_cell.length_c   1.000
_cell.angle_alpha   90.00
_cell.angle_beta   90.00
_cell.angle_gamma   90.00
#
_symmetry.space_group_name_H-M   'P 1'
#
loop_
_entity.id
_entity.type
_entity.pdbx_description
1 polymer ?
#
loop_
_entity_poly.entity_id
_entity_poly.type
_entity_poly.pdbx_seq_one_letter_code
_entity_poly.pdbx_strand_id
1 'polypeptide(L)' 'MPKPAKPQIRVYITEDKDRLLKAIAGIKDSSVNAIANEAIDHWLAETEQQEIIQKFNLDQLEELS' A
#
# COMPACT_ATOMS: atom_id res chain seq x y z
N MET A 1 -3.98 -19.84 -20.42
CA MET A 1 -3.18 -19.48 -19.26
C MET A 1 -3.97 -18.60 -18.32
N PRO A 2 -3.98 -18.91 -17.05
CA PRO A 2 -4.65 -18.02 -16.12
C PRO A 2 -3.91 -16.68 -16.06
N LYS A 3 -4.68 -15.60 -15.94
CA LYS A 3 -4.06 -14.29 -15.76
C LYS A 3 -3.35 -14.27 -14.40
N PRO A 4 -2.15 -13.68 -14.33
CA PRO A 4 -1.52 -13.51 -13.03
C PRO A 4 -2.43 -12.67 -12.14
N ALA A 5 -2.60 -13.09 -10.91
CA ALA A 5 -3.37 -12.32 -9.95
C ALA A 5 -2.67 -10.99 -9.69
N LYS A 6 -3.46 -9.93 -9.44
CA LYS A 6 -2.88 -8.67 -9.03
C LYS A 6 -2.13 -8.87 -7.72
N PRO A 7 -0.96 -8.25 -7.55
CA PRO A 7 -0.27 -8.33 -6.27
C PRO A 7 -1.17 -7.91 -5.12
N GLN A 8 -1.14 -8.68 -4.06
CA GLN A 8 -1.98 -8.43 -2.90
C GLN A 8 -1.16 -8.55 -1.62
N ILE A 9 -1.53 -7.75 -0.65
CA ILE A 9 -0.97 -7.82 0.70
C ILE A 9 -2.11 -8.05 1.67
N ARG A 10 -1.96 -9.03 2.56
CA ARG A 10 -2.94 -9.26 3.61
C ARG A 10 -2.41 -8.64 4.90
N VAL A 11 -3.19 -7.74 5.48
CA VAL A 11 -2.83 -7.06 6.72
C VAL A 11 -3.92 -7.30 7.76
N TYR A 12 -3.52 -7.69 8.96
CA TYR A 12 -4.44 -7.84 10.07
C TYR A 12 -4.48 -6.54 10.86
N ILE A 13 -5.68 -6.01 11.06
CA ILE A 13 -5.90 -4.76 11.78
C ILE A 13 -6.91 -4.99 12.90
N THR A 14 -6.94 -4.05 13.86
CA THR A 14 -7.91 -4.12 14.94
C THR A 14 -9.29 -3.73 14.41
N GLU A 15 -10.34 -4.12 15.17
CA GLU A 15 -11.71 -3.76 14.80
C GLU A 15 -11.89 -2.24 14.77
N ASP A 16 -11.25 -1.53 15.70
CA ASP A 16 -11.33 -0.07 15.75
C ASP A 16 -10.76 0.56 14.48
N LYS A 17 -9.61 0.08 14.03
CA LYS A 17 -9.00 0.56 12.78
C LYS A 17 -9.88 0.24 11.59
N ASP A 18 -10.46 -0.96 11.56
CA ASP A 18 -11.35 -1.37 10.49
C ASP A 18 -12.55 -0.42 10.38
N ARG A 19 -13.19 -0.13 11.51
CA ARG A 19 -14.33 0.79 11.55
C ARG A 19 -13.95 2.19 11.09
N LEU A 20 -12.80 2.70 11.56
CA LEU A 20 -12.35 4.03 11.17
C LEU A 20 -12.07 4.11 9.68
N LEU A 21 -11.43 3.10 9.12
CA LEU A 21 -11.13 3.07 7.68
C LEU A 21 -12.41 3.06 6.85
N LYS A 22 -13.38 2.24 7.25
CA LYS A 22 -14.65 2.16 6.55
C LYS A 22 -15.44 3.46 6.64
N ALA A 23 -15.44 4.07 7.84
CA ALA A 23 -16.13 5.34 8.05
C ALA A 23 -15.50 6.46 7.20
N ILE A 24 -14.18 6.55 7.21
CA ILE A 24 -13.47 7.56 6.43
C ILE A 24 -13.69 7.34 4.93
N ALA A 25 -13.66 6.09 4.49
CA ALA A 25 -13.92 5.76 3.09
C ALA A 25 -15.30 6.23 2.66
N GLY A 26 -16.31 6.03 3.51
CA GLY A 26 -17.66 6.50 3.24
C GLY A 26 -17.77 8.01 3.16
N ILE A 27 -17.11 8.71 4.10
CA ILE A 27 -17.12 10.18 4.13
C ILE A 27 -16.42 10.76 2.90
N LYS A 28 -15.31 10.16 2.49
CA LYS A 28 -14.55 10.62 1.33
C LYS A 28 -15.09 10.10 0.00
N ASP A 29 -16.16 9.34 0.04
CA ASP A 29 -16.71 8.69 -1.15
C ASP A 29 -15.65 7.88 -1.89
N SER A 30 -14.92 7.08 -1.12
CA SER A 30 -13.81 6.28 -1.61
C SER A 30 -13.96 4.84 -1.10
N SER A 31 -12.97 4.00 -1.34
CA SER A 31 -12.95 2.63 -0.83
C SER A 31 -11.80 2.44 0.15
N VAL A 32 -11.91 1.42 1.01
CA VAL A 32 -10.83 1.07 1.93
C VAL A 32 -9.57 0.70 1.13
N ASN A 33 -9.75 0.01 0.01
CA ASN A 33 -8.63 -0.36 -0.86
C ASN A 33 -7.90 0.88 -1.39
N ALA A 34 -8.64 1.90 -1.83
CA ALA A 34 -8.04 3.15 -2.31
C ALA A 34 -7.29 3.88 -1.20
N ILE A 35 -7.87 3.92 0.01
CA ILE A 35 -7.23 4.54 1.16
C ILE A 35 -5.95 3.80 1.54
N ALA A 36 -5.99 2.47 1.54
CA ALA A 36 -4.82 1.67 1.85
C ALA A 36 -3.69 1.91 0.86
N ASN A 37 -4.02 1.98 -0.43
CA ASN A 37 -3.02 2.29 -1.46
C ASN A 37 -2.43 3.68 -1.28
N GLU A 38 -3.27 4.67 -0.97
CA GLU A 38 -2.80 6.02 -0.69
C GLU A 38 -1.85 6.04 0.49
N ALA A 39 -2.20 5.33 1.56
CA ALA A 39 -1.36 5.25 2.76
C ALA A 39 -0.01 4.59 2.46
N ILE A 40 -0.02 3.54 1.66
CA ILE A 40 1.21 2.86 1.25
C ILE A 40 2.08 3.80 0.42
N ASP A 41 1.49 4.54 -0.51
CA ASP A 41 2.22 5.49 -1.33
C ASP A 41 2.87 6.57 -0.46
N HIS A 42 2.13 7.11 0.52
CA HIS A 42 2.67 8.09 1.45
C HIS A 42 3.82 7.53 2.26
N TRP A 43 3.67 6.31 2.76
CA TRP A 43 4.71 5.67 3.56
C TRP A 43 5.97 5.44 2.73
N LEU A 44 5.82 4.97 1.50
CA LEU A 44 6.95 4.72 0.62
C LEU A 44 7.65 6.02 0.20
N ALA A 45 6.92 7.12 0.18
CA ALA A 45 7.49 8.41 -0.19
C ALA A 45 8.28 9.09 0.95
N GLU A 46 8.19 8.56 2.17
CA GLU A 46 8.94 9.13 3.30
C GLU A 46 10.44 8.95 3.09
N THR A 47 11.21 9.91 3.63
CA THR A 47 12.66 9.97 3.46
C THR A 47 13.35 8.67 3.88
N GLU A 48 12.92 8.09 5.00
CA GLU A 48 13.52 6.85 5.51
C GLU A 48 13.44 5.72 4.50
N GLN A 49 12.26 5.51 3.91
CA GLN A 49 12.05 4.45 2.93
C GLN A 49 12.77 4.75 1.63
N GLN A 50 12.79 6.01 1.21
CA GLN A 50 13.49 6.41 -0.01
C GLN A 50 14.99 6.18 0.11
N GLU A 51 15.57 6.42 1.28
CA GLU A 51 16.98 6.15 1.53
C GLU A 51 17.29 4.66 1.42
N ILE A 52 16.42 3.81 1.96
CA ILE A 52 16.58 2.36 1.87
C ILE A 52 16.49 1.89 0.42
N ILE A 53 15.49 2.40 -0.31
CA ILE A 53 15.30 2.04 -1.71
C ILE A 53 16.53 2.40 -2.54
N GLN A 54 17.09 3.59 -2.33
CA GLN A 54 18.29 4.03 -3.06
C GLN A 54 19.53 3.24 -2.64
N LYS A 55 19.70 3.02 -1.34
CA LYS A 55 20.87 2.34 -0.82
C LYS A 55 20.99 0.91 -1.34
N PHE A 56 19.88 0.21 -1.46
CA PHE A 56 19.85 -1.19 -1.88
C PHE A 56 19.36 -1.34 -3.33
N ASN A 57 19.19 -0.24 -4.06
CA ASN A 57 18.74 -0.26 -5.45
C ASN A 57 17.44 -1.04 -5.66
N LEU A 58 16.53 -0.91 -4.73
CA LEU A 58 15.27 -1.66 -4.76
C LEU A 58 14.37 -1.24 -5.91
N ASP A 59 14.51 0.00 -6.40
CA ASP A 59 13.78 0.51 -7.53
C ASP A 59 14.11 -0.21 -8.85
N GLN A 60 15.20 -0.97 -8.87
CA GLN A 60 15.63 -1.73 -10.04
C GLN A 60 15.22 -3.18 -10.00
N LEU A 61 14.49 -3.61 -8.98
CA LEU A 61 14.08 -5.01 -8.83
C LEU A 61 13.23 -5.50 -10.00
N GLU A 62 12.41 -4.63 -10.59
CA GLU A 62 11.57 -5.01 -11.71
C GLU A 62 12.40 -5.37 -12.95
N GLU A 63 13.53 -4.74 -13.10
CA GLU A 63 14.43 -5.02 -14.23
C GLU A 63 15.14 -6.36 -14.09
N LEU A 64 15.21 -6.86 -12.87
CA LEU A 64 15.88 -8.12 -12.58
C LEU A 64 14.94 -9.33 -12.63
N SER A 65 13.66 -9.11 -12.71
CA SER A 65 12.66 -10.17 -12.68
C SER A 65 12.25 -10.67 -14.05
#